data_a44abf090d94ba3077423fa626f4f9cd
#
_entry.id   a44abf090d94ba3077423fa626f4f9cd
#
_cell.length_a   1.000
_cell.length_b   1.000
_cell.length_c   1.000
_cell.angle_alpha   90.00
_cell.angle_beta   90.00
_cell.angle_gamma   90.00
#
_symmetry.space_group_name_H-M   'P 1'
#
loop_
_entity.id
_entity.type
_entity.pdbx_description
1 polymer ?
#
loop_
_entity_poly.entity_id
_entity_poly.type
_entity_poly.pdbx_seq_one_letter_code
_entity_poly.pdbx_strand_id
1 'polypeptide(L)'
;ITAGAWTCSATGGSSCGAVSGTGNLNTLVDLAVGGSATFTVSAVASGTGAVTNTATVTAPVGINDPAGNNSATDNNTVITATADLSITKTDGVTAVNQGDALSYTIVVSNAGPSA
;
A
#
# COMPACT_ATOMS: atom_id res chain seq x y z
N ILE A 1 1.35 0.91 -5.78
CA ILE A 1 0.29 0.44 -4.88
C ILE A 1 -0.90 -0.07 -5.65
N THR A 2 -1.60 -1.05 -5.10
CA THR A 2 -2.83 -1.59 -5.68
C THR A 2 -3.98 -1.28 -4.74
N ALA A 3 -5.01 -0.58 -5.25
CA ALA A 3 -6.20 -0.27 -4.48
C ALA A 3 -6.98 -1.56 -4.15
N GLY A 4 -7.41 -1.66 -2.90
CA GLY A 4 -8.22 -2.77 -2.37
C GLY A 4 -9.70 -2.40 -2.25
N ALA A 5 -10.28 -2.66 -1.09
CA ALA A 5 -11.65 -2.27 -0.78
C ALA A 5 -11.72 -0.84 -0.24
N TRP A 6 -12.85 -0.19 -0.43
CA TRP A 6 -13.14 1.11 0.17
C TRP A 6 -14.55 1.16 0.74
N THR A 7 -14.75 2.05 1.70
CA THR A 7 -16.04 2.34 2.32
C THR A 7 -16.28 3.84 2.34
N CYS A 8 -17.56 4.25 2.36
CA CYS A 8 -17.97 5.63 2.49
C CYS A 8 -18.96 5.78 3.66
N SER A 9 -18.80 6.85 4.43
CA SER A 9 -19.79 7.34 5.40
C SER A 9 -20.05 8.82 5.20
N ALA A 10 -21.29 9.27 5.35
CA ALA A 10 -21.67 10.66 5.16
C ALA A 10 -22.40 11.21 6.40
N THR A 11 -22.28 12.51 6.62
CA THR A 11 -22.88 13.25 7.75
C THR A 11 -23.54 14.55 7.29
N GLY A 12 -24.28 15.17 8.19
CA GLY A 12 -24.87 16.51 7.94
C GLY A 12 -25.92 16.55 6.83
N GLY A 13 -26.67 15.45 6.61
CA GLY A 13 -27.67 15.37 5.55
C GLY A 13 -27.10 15.02 4.17
N SER A 14 -25.80 14.70 4.10
CA SER A 14 -25.13 14.22 2.89
C SER A 14 -25.32 12.71 2.70
N SER A 15 -25.07 12.19 1.49
CA SER A 15 -25.14 10.77 1.20
C SER A 15 -24.03 10.31 0.25
N CYS A 16 -23.63 9.04 0.40
CA CYS A 16 -22.74 8.35 -0.52
C CYS A 16 -23.55 7.73 -1.65
N GLY A 17 -23.16 7.92 -2.90
CA GLY A 17 -23.76 7.22 -4.04
C GLY A 17 -23.53 5.71 -4.00
N ALA A 18 -22.38 5.28 -3.42
CA ALA A 18 -22.12 3.91 -2.98
C ALA A 18 -21.44 3.93 -1.61
N VAL A 19 -21.85 3.04 -0.70
CA VAL A 19 -21.29 2.94 0.66
C VAL A 19 -20.02 2.10 0.75
N SER A 20 -19.73 1.32 -0.28
CA SER A 20 -18.50 0.51 -0.39
C SER A 20 -18.24 0.09 -1.83
N GLY A 21 -17.01 -0.32 -2.09
CA GLY A 21 -16.58 -0.86 -3.38
C GLY A 21 -15.18 -1.45 -3.32
N THR A 22 -14.65 -1.84 -4.48
CA THR A 22 -13.30 -2.39 -4.63
C THR A 22 -12.56 -1.70 -5.77
N GLY A 23 -11.22 -1.71 -5.71
CA GLY A 23 -10.38 -1.05 -6.69
C GLY A 23 -10.34 0.46 -6.53
N ASN A 24 -10.14 1.17 -7.63
CA ASN A 24 -10.06 2.63 -7.61
C ASN A 24 -11.38 3.27 -7.19
N LEU A 25 -11.28 4.28 -6.34
CA LEU A 25 -12.43 5.07 -5.93
C LEU A 25 -12.94 5.92 -7.11
N ASN A 26 -14.17 5.64 -7.56
CA ASN A 26 -14.87 6.42 -8.56
C ASN A 26 -16.38 6.32 -8.28
N THR A 27 -16.91 7.31 -7.56
CA THR A 27 -18.32 7.31 -7.13
C THR A 27 -18.82 8.73 -6.99
N LEU A 28 -20.14 8.85 -6.94
CA LEU A 28 -20.84 10.13 -6.68
C LEU A 28 -21.11 10.30 -5.19
N VAL A 29 -21.25 11.55 -4.78
CA VAL A 29 -21.73 11.94 -3.44
C VAL A 29 -22.73 13.08 -3.57
N ASP A 30 -23.74 13.10 -2.72
CA ASP A 30 -24.59 14.25 -2.52
C ASP A 30 -24.18 14.94 -1.22
N LEU A 31 -23.68 16.16 -1.33
CA LEU A 31 -23.18 16.94 -0.20
C LEU A 31 -24.15 18.09 0.11
N ALA A 32 -24.76 18.04 1.29
CA ALA A 32 -25.49 19.14 1.83
C ALA A 32 -24.53 20.24 2.33
N VAL A 33 -25.04 21.48 2.43
CA VAL A 33 -24.28 22.61 2.99
C VAL A 33 -23.86 22.27 4.44
N GLY A 34 -22.55 22.29 4.72
CA GLY A 34 -21.97 21.89 6.01
C GLY A 34 -21.86 20.38 6.25
N GLY A 35 -22.30 19.55 5.30
CA GLY A 35 -22.16 18.10 5.37
C GLY A 35 -20.83 17.61 4.83
N SER A 36 -20.53 16.31 5.03
CA SER A 36 -19.31 15.67 4.55
C SER A 36 -19.54 14.22 4.13
N ALA A 37 -18.67 13.73 3.26
CA ALA A 37 -18.54 12.31 2.96
C ALA A 37 -17.07 11.89 3.21
N THR A 38 -16.89 10.81 3.97
CA THR A 38 -15.57 10.27 4.31
C THR A 38 -15.38 8.93 3.64
N PHE A 39 -14.31 8.79 2.88
CA PHE A 39 -13.89 7.54 2.26
C PHE A 39 -12.69 6.96 2.99
N THR A 40 -12.77 5.67 3.31
CA THR A 40 -11.64 4.88 3.81
C THR A 40 -11.26 3.86 2.73
N VAL A 41 -10.05 3.95 2.21
CA VAL A 41 -9.55 3.11 1.12
C VAL A 41 -8.40 2.27 1.65
N SER A 42 -8.51 0.93 1.52
CA SER A 42 -7.37 0.03 1.74
C SER A 42 -6.52 -0.06 0.48
N ALA A 43 -5.22 -0.24 0.65
CA ALA A 43 -4.30 -0.45 -0.48
C ALA A 43 -3.14 -1.36 -0.06
N VAL A 44 -2.60 -2.10 -1.02
CA VAL A 44 -1.39 -2.92 -0.82
C VAL A 44 -0.21 -2.19 -1.44
N ALA A 45 0.82 -1.99 -0.63
CA ALA A 45 2.10 -1.45 -1.09
C ALA A 45 2.84 -2.50 -1.92
N SER A 46 3.38 -2.11 -3.07
CA SER A 46 4.17 -2.98 -3.95
C SER A 46 5.28 -2.17 -4.62
N GLY A 47 6.41 -2.83 -4.90
CA GLY A 47 7.60 -2.16 -5.41
C GLY A 47 8.36 -1.40 -4.33
N THR A 48 9.19 -0.45 -4.72
CA THR A 48 9.99 0.42 -3.85
C THR A 48 9.96 1.85 -4.33
N GLY A 49 10.24 2.81 -3.43
CA GLY A 49 10.32 4.23 -3.74
C GLY A 49 9.13 5.04 -3.25
N ALA A 50 9.07 6.30 -3.64
CA ALA A 50 8.04 7.23 -3.22
C ALA A 50 6.67 6.84 -3.82
N VAL A 51 5.64 6.96 -2.99
CA VAL A 51 4.24 6.77 -3.39
C VAL A 51 3.56 8.11 -3.41
N THR A 52 2.87 8.38 -4.52
CA THR A 52 2.02 9.56 -4.66
C THR A 52 0.59 9.10 -4.92
N ASN A 53 -0.35 9.62 -4.15
CA ASN A 53 -1.77 9.38 -4.32
C ASN A 53 -2.53 10.70 -4.37
N THR A 54 -3.35 10.89 -5.40
CA THR A 54 -4.14 12.10 -5.61
C THR A 54 -5.62 11.76 -5.68
N ALA A 55 -6.42 12.50 -4.93
CA ALA A 55 -7.88 12.48 -5.01
C ALA A 55 -8.39 13.79 -5.60
N THR A 56 -9.45 13.68 -6.40
CA THR A 56 -10.12 14.84 -7.01
C THR A 56 -11.64 14.76 -6.80
N VAL A 57 -12.26 15.91 -6.73
CA VAL A 57 -13.72 16.06 -6.76
C VAL A 57 -14.09 17.03 -7.88
N THR A 58 -15.27 16.82 -8.48
CA THR A 58 -15.76 17.69 -9.56
C THR A 58 -17.22 18.02 -9.29
N ALA A 59 -17.55 19.29 -9.34
CA ALA A 59 -18.94 19.75 -9.24
C ALA A 59 -19.77 19.34 -10.49
N PRO A 60 -21.08 19.14 -10.34
CA PRO A 60 -21.98 18.90 -11.47
C PRO A 60 -21.95 20.04 -12.49
N VAL A 61 -22.28 19.71 -13.73
CA VAL A 61 -22.41 20.71 -14.80
C VAL A 61 -23.44 21.79 -14.39
N GLY A 62 -23.06 23.05 -14.54
CA GLY A 62 -23.90 24.19 -14.23
C GLY A 62 -23.77 24.72 -12.79
N ILE A 63 -22.99 24.06 -11.94
CA ILE A 63 -22.63 24.56 -10.61
C ILE A 63 -21.28 25.24 -10.70
N ASN A 64 -21.19 26.48 -10.25
CA ASN A 64 -19.92 27.20 -10.16
C ASN A 64 -19.22 26.83 -8.86
N ASP A 65 -18.03 26.23 -9.00
CA ASP A 65 -17.21 25.78 -7.91
C ASP A 65 -15.78 26.34 -8.08
N PRO A 66 -15.21 27.04 -7.06
CA PRO A 66 -13.85 27.53 -7.13
C PRO A 66 -12.85 26.38 -7.19
N ALA A 67 -12.18 26.20 -8.33
CA ALA A 67 -11.36 25.03 -8.62
C ALA A 67 -10.07 24.87 -7.78
N GLY A 68 -9.75 25.80 -6.89
CA GLY A 68 -8.46 25.80 -6.16
C GLY A 68 -8.33 24.76 -5.04
N ASN A 69 -9.42 24.07 -4.67
CA ASN A 69 -9.47 23.10 -3.56
C ASN A 69 -10.04 21.73 -3.97
N ASN A 70 -10.17 21.46 -5.26
CA ASN A 70 -10.83 20.28 -5.80
C ASN A 70 -9.89 19.08 -5.95
N SER A 71 -8.63 19.21 -5.52
CA SER A 71 -7.62 18.16 -5.59
C SER A 71 -6.76 18.17 -4.34
N ALA A 72 -6.45 16.97 -3.85
CA ALA A 72 -5.52 16.78 -2.75
C ALA A 72 -4.57 15.62 -3.06
N THR A 73 -3.29 15.80 -2.75
CA THR A 73 -2.23 14.82 -3.00
C THR A 73 -1.50 14.49 -1.72
N ASP A 74 -1.32 13.19 -1.46
CA ASP A 74 -0.38 12.65 -0.49
C ASP A 74 0.84 12.09 -1.23
N ASN A 75 2.05 12.52 -0.84
CA ASN A 75 3.31 12.14 -1.47
C ASN A 75 4.44 11.89 -0.46
N ASN A 76 4.13 11.71 0.81
CA ASN A 76 5.13 11.56 1.88
C ASN A 76 5.41 10.11 2.28
N THR A 77 4.77 9.13 1.63
CA THR A 77 4.97 7.72 1.89
C THR A 77 6.08 7.16 1.01
N VAL A 78 7.01 6.39 1.61
CA VAL A 78 8.08 5.68 0.89
C VAL A 78 7.98 4.19 1.18
N ILE A 79 7.95 3.38 0.12
CA ILE A 79 8.01 1.92 0.22
C ILE A 79 9.49 1.51 0.20
N THR A 80 9.93 0.78 1.24
CA THR A 80 11.28 0.23 1.33
C THR A 80 11.24 -1.28 1.22
N ALA A 81 12.19 -1.85 0.48
CA ALA A 81 12.47 -3.29 0.51
C ALA A 81 13.50 -3.58 1.60
N THR A 82 13.29 -4.63 2.38
CA THR A 82 14.21 -5.06 3.44
C THR A 82 14.42 -6.56 3.32
N ALA A 83 15.67 -6.97 3.10
CA ALA A 83 16.11 -8.36 3.17
C ALA A 83 16.92 -8.59 4.46
N ASP A 84 16.79 -9.78 5.05
CA ASP A 84 17.58 -10.23 6.18
C ASP A 84 18.24 -11.57 5.80
N LEU A 85 19.45 -11.47 5.25
CA LEU A 85 20.20 -12.60 4.73
C LEU A 85 21.03 -13.22 5.83
N SER A 86 21.01 -14.53 5.92
CA SER A 86 21.86 -15.31 6.81
C SER A 86 22.52 -16.48 6.06
N ILE A 87 23.66 -16.92 6.57
CA ILE A 87 24.38 -18.07 6.03
C ILE A 87 24.88 -18.94 7.18
N THR A 88 24.76 -20.25 7.01
CA THR A 88 25.41 -21.24 7.87
C THR A 88 26.28 -22.18 7.03
N LYS A 89 27.33 -22.70 7.63
CA LYS A 89 28.24 -23.67 7.00
C LYS A 89 28.70 -24.70 8.02
N THR A 90 28.66 -25.96 7.66
CA THR A 90 29.16 -27.07 8.46
C THR A 90 29.69 -28.18 7.57
N ASP A 91 30.72 -28.91 8.03
CA ASP A 91 31.13 -30.17 7.44
C ASP A 91 30.56 -31.40 8.18
N GLY A 92 29.84 -31.15 9.32
CA GLY A 92 29.17 -32.18 10.10
C GLY A 92 30.13 -33.10 10.90
N VAL A 93 31.44 -32.82 10.91
CA VAL A 93 32.46 -33.63 11.62
C VAL A 93 33.34 -32.75 12.52
N THR A 94 33.92 -33.32 13.54
CA THR A 94 34.81 -32.62 14.47
C THR A 94 36.30 -33.00 14.28
N ALA A 95 36.59 -34.07 13.55
CA ALA A 95 37.92 -34.49 13.19
C ALA A 95 37.89 -35.36 11.94
N VAL A 96 38.96 -35.32 11.14
CA VAL A 96 39.19 -36.15 9.95
C VAL A 96 40.66 -36.53 9.88
N ASN A 97 40.98 -37.62 9.17
CA ASN A 97 42.36 -37.98 8.91
C ASN A 97 42.91 -37.25 7.68
N GLN A 98 44.23 -37.13 7.63
CA GLN A 98 44.91 -36.59 6.44
C GLN A 98 44.62 -37.46 5.20
N GLY A 99 44.05 -36.81 4.14
CA GLY A 99 43.68 -37.46 2.89
C GLY A 99 42.20 -37.82 2.80
N ASP A 100 41.42 -37.69 3.89
CA ASP A 100 39.97 -37.89 3.83
C ASP A 100 39.28 -36.76 3.06
N ALA A 101 38.22 -37.11 2.35
CA ALA A 101 37.38 -36.13 1.66
C ALA A 101 36.46 -35.42 2.65
N LEU A 102 36.32 -34.10 2.50
CA LEU A 102 35.38 -33.27 3.26
C LEU A 102 34.27 -32.79 2.36
N SER A 103 33.04 -32.78 2.89
CA SER A 103 31.88 -32.14 2.27
C SER A 103 31.37 -31.06 3.19
N TYR A 104 31.02 -29.92 2.62
CA TYR A 104 30.39 -28.81 3.36
C TYR A 104 28.93 -28.64 2.96
N THR A 105 28.08 -28.51 3.96
CA THR A 105 26.69 -28.04 3.76
C THR A 105 26.68 -26.55 4.04
N ILE A 106 26.19 -25.77 3.07
CA ILE A 106 26.04 -24.33 3.15
C ILE A 106 24.56 -24.03 2.96
N VAL A 107 23.94 -23.33 3.92
CA VAL A 107 22.56 -22.91 3.85
C VAL A 107 22.51 -21.39 3.85
N VAL A 108 21.86 -20.83 2.86
CA VAL A 108 21.59 -19.39 2.75
C VAL A 108 20.09 -19.18 2.94
N SER A 109 19.71 -18.23 3.78
CA SER A 109 18.32 -17.93 4.10
C SER A 109 18.07 -16.44 4.02
N ASN A 110 16.82 -16.07 3.75
CA ASN A 110 16.33 -14.71 3.84
C ASN A 110 15.10 -14.68 4.77
N ALA A 111 15.21 -14.03 5.92
CA ALA A 111 14.14 -13.84 6.89
C ALA A 111 13.43 -12.49 6.74
N GLY A 112 13.86 -11.66 5.80
CA GLY A 112 13.27 -10.36 5.53
C GLY A 112 11.97 -10.47 4.71
N PRO A 113 11.13 -9.41 4.73
CA PRO A 113 9.85 -9.38 4.01
C PRO A 113 10.00 -9.21 2.50
N SER A 114 11.21 -8.95 1.99
CA SER A 114 11.49 -8.72 0.57
C SER A 114 12.53 -9.70 0.03
N ALA A 115 12.43 -10.02 -1.25
CA ALA A 115 13.39 -10.86 -1.98
C ALA A 115 14.63 -10.06 -2.39
#